data_e022d09cf9331b9bca94e44519ef1660
#
_entry.id   e022d09cf9331b9bca94e44519ef1660
#
_cell.length_a   1.000
_cell.length_b   1.000
_cell.length_c   1.000
_cell.angle_alpha   90.00
_cell.angle_beta   90.00
_cell.angle_gamma   90.00
#
_symmetry.space_group_name_H-M   'P 1'
#
loop_
_entity.id
_entity.type
_entity.pdbx_description
1 polymer ?
#
loop_
_entity_poly.entity_id
_entity_poly.type
_entity_poly.pdbx_seq_one_letter_code
_entity_poly.pdbx_strand_id
1 'polypeptide(L)'
;MSAYGLIAAPRAGSRLSELALYGGLFATAVAAFCLAQVMGHRFGMASEAVAVLGDATCGWSWLLVRALFQPPLPAGGARARWPLLVVLALVGAGAFLRLAPDISAAGPRMVDNLSGLVSSALLLLAAVEPLKRLGSGVSASERGFRIGFAVGYAAILAVAVVWVNGAPDGSWAALRSGEIKAVCALIALGGMGFAVWWRRRRPLTTTVRSRARPRTDAEADLGERILRLMTEQALYAQPDLKVSDLAQRLGEAEYKVSRSIAGLSFRNFSQMANHFRIEEAKRRLADPALRRLPILTIAYDCGFGSIGPFNRAFKALTGVTPQAFRARV
;
A
#
# COMPACT_ATOMS: atom_id res chain seq x y z
N MET A 1 -3.65 37.39 1.87
CA MET A 1 -4.51 36.76 2.91
C MET A 1 -4.74 35.33 2.53
N SER A 2 -4.34 34.45 3.42
CA SER A 2 -4.11 33.01 3.27
C SER A 2 -5.43 32.25 3.08
N ALA A 3 -5.56 31.53 1.96
CA ALA A 3 -6.59 30.51 1.77
C ALA A 3 -6.00 29.32 0.97
N TYR A 4 -4.88 28.78 1.42
CA TYR A 4 -4.45 27.46 0.97
C TYR A 4 -5.20 26.46 1.82
N GLY A 5 -6.35 26.01 1.27
CA GLY A 5 -7.21 25.03 1.88
C GLY A 5 -6.42 23.76 2.25
N LEU A 6 -6.54 23.38 3.51
CA LEU A 6 -6.07 22.13 4.06
C LEU A 6 -6.39 20.98 3.09
N ILE A 7 -5.34 20.35 2.53
CA ILE A 7 -5.47 19.04 1.93
C ILE A 7 -5.92 18.12 3.05
N ALA A 8 -7.17 17.68 2.99
CA ALA A 8 -7.78 16.82 3.99
C ALA A 8 -6.86 15.63 4.25
N ALA A 9 -6.41 15.50 5.49
CA ALA A 9 -5.61 14.37 5.93
C ALA A 9 -6.36 13.09 5.61
N PRO A 10 -5.69 12.03 5.09
CA PRO A 10 -6.34 10.77 4.81
C PRO A 10 -7.00 10.28 6.11
N ARG A 11 -8.25 9.82 6.01
CA ARG A 11 -9.02 9.31 7.14
C ARG A 11 -8.21 8.22 7.84
N ALA A 12 -7.61 8.56 8.98
CA ALA A 12 -6.85 7.64 9.84
C ALA A 12 -7.71 6.42 10.26
N GLY A 13 -9.02 6.56 10.29
CA GLY A 13 -9.96 5.53 10.68
C GLY A 13 -9.95 4.27 9.80
N SER A 14 -9.78 4.39 8.47
CA SER A 14 -9.81 3.22 7.58
C SER A 14 -8.60 2.30 7.73
N ARG A 15 -7.43 2.84 8.06
CA ARG A 15 -6.20 2.07 8.24
C ARG A 15 -6.14 1.36 9.58
N LEU A 16 -6.58 2.01 10.64
CA LEU A 16 -6.67 1.39 11.96
C LEU A 16 -7.65 0.22 11.94
N SER A 17 -8.74 0.30 11.15
CA SER A 17 -9.67 -0.81 10.96
C SER A 17 -9.05 -1.98 10.18
N GLU A 18 -8.24 -1.73 9.13
CA GLU A 18 -7.51 -2.79 8.41
C GLU A 18 -6.50 -3.51 9.31
N LEU A 19 -5.70 -2.76 10.08
CA LEU A 19 -4.73 -3.34 11.02
C LEU A 19 -5.42 -4.15 12.12
N ALA A 20 -6.58 -3.68 12.62
CA ALA A 20 -7.36 -4.41 13.62
C ALA A 20 -7.96 -5.68 13.02
N LEU A 21 -8.52 -5.61 11.80
CA LEU A 21 -9.11 -6.75 11.12
C LEU A 21 -8.06 -7.83 10.83
N TYR A 22 -6.98 -7.49 10.11
CA TYR A 22 -5.95 -8.47 9.76
C TYR A 22 -5.18 -8.97 10.99
N GLY A 23 -5.00 -8.12 12.01
CA GLY A 23 -4.41 -8.50 13.29
C GLY A 23 -5.29 -9.50 14.05
N GLY A 24 -6.59 -9.28 14.09
CA GLY A 24 -7.56 -10.19 14.68
C GLY A 24 -7.61 -11.53 13.96
N LEU A 25 -7.71 -11.52 12.61
CA LEU A 25 -7.70 -12.74 11.80
C LEU A 25 -6.40 -13.54 11.96
N PHE A 26 -5.26 -12.87 12.01
CA PHE A 26 -3.96 -13.51 12.27
C PHE A 26 -3.92 -14.13 13.67
N ALA A 27 -4.35 -13.41 14.70
CA ALA A 27 -4.38 -13.93 16.06
C ALA A 27 -5.29 -15.14 16.21
N THR A 28 -6.48 -15.09 15.58
CA THR A 28 -7.43 -16.24 15.56
C THR A 28 -6.82 -17.44 14.85
N ALA A 29 -6.14 -17.23 13.72
CA ALA A 29 -5.49 -18.31 12.98
C ALA A 29 -4.33 -18.94 13.77
N VAL A 30 -3.51 -18.14 14.46
CA VAL A 30 -2.45 -18.64 15.36
C VAL A 30 -3.04 -19.45 16.50
N ALA A 31 -4.11 -18.97 17.14
CA ALA A 31 -4.80 -19.69 18.20
C ALA A 31 -5.37 -21.04 17.69
N ALA A 32 -6.01 -21.03 16.51
CA ALA A 32 -6.51 -22.25 15.87
C ALA A 32 -5.37 -23.22 15.54
N PHE A 33 -4.23 -22.73 15.01
CA PHE A 33 -3.06 -23.55 14.74
C PHE A 33 -2.52 -24.21 16.02
N CYS A 34 -2.33 -23.46 17.10
CA CYS A 34 -1.87 -24.00 18.39
C CYS A 34 -2.87 -25.02 18.95
N LEU A 35 -4.17 -24.73 18.85
CA LEU A 35 -5.21 -25.64 19.30
C LEU A 35 -5.22 -26.95 18.51
N ALA A 36 -5.07 -26.88 17.17
CA ALA A 36 -4.97 -28.06 16.33
C ALA A 36 -3.79 -28.97 16.73
N GLN A 37 -2.63 -28.39 17.13
CA GLN A 37 -1.49 -29.16 17.61
C GLN A 37 -1.81 -29.92 18.91
N VAL A 38 -2.63 -29.33 19.79
CA VAL A 38 -3.03 -29.97 21.06
C VAL A 38 -4.13 -31.02 20.84
N MET A 39 -5.10 -30.71 19.99
CA MET A 39 -6.24 -31.60 19.71
C MET A 39 -5.78 -32.87 18.96
N GLY A 40 -4.81 -32.75 18.06
CA GLY A 40 -4.44 -33.81 17.13
C GLY A 40 -5.66 -34.30 16.33
N HIS A 41 -5.70 -35.58 16.00
CA HIS A 41 -6.84 -36.19 15.27
C HIS A 41 -7.97 -36.72 16.17
N ARG A 42 -7.95 -36.42 17.46
CA ARG A 42 -8.83 -37.06 18.46
C ARG A 42 -10.31 -36.69 18.31
N PHE A 43 -10.62 -35.55 17.68
CA PHE A 43 -11.98 -35.02 17.58
C PHE A 43 -12.55 -35.03 16.15
N GLY A 44 -12.00 -35.87 15.25
CA GLY A 44 -12.52 -36.04 13.90
C GLY A 44 -12.69 -34.73 13.12
N MET A 45 -13.88 -34.52 12.54
CA MET A 45 -14.20 -33.31 11.73
C MET A 45 -13.94 -31.98 12.44
N ALA A 46 -14.08 -31.92 13.77
CA ALA A 46 -13.83 -30.70 14.52
C ALA A 46 -12.33 -30.34 14.53
N SER A 47 -11.43 -31.32 14.64
CA SER A 47 -9.97 -31.08 14.55
C SER A 47 -9.57 -30.62 13.15
N GLU A 48 -10.16 -31.16 12.10
CA GLU A 48 -9.90 -30.75 10.72
C GLU A 48 -10.37 -29.30 10.46
N ALA A 49 -11.55 -28.92 10.95
CA ALA A 49 -12.03 -27.53 10.84
C ALA A 49 -11.11 -26.54 11.54
N VAL A 50 -10.61 -26.86 12.73
CA VAL A 50 -9.64 -26.04 13.45
C VAL A 50 -8.31 -25.97 12.71
N ALA A 51 -7.85 -27.08 12.12
CA ALA A 51 -6.61 -27.11 11.34
C ALA A 51 -6.70 -26.23 10.09
N VAL A 52 -7.84 -26.24 9.37
CA VAL A 52 -8.09 -25.34 8.22
C VAL A 52 -7.99 -23.87 8.61
N LEU A 53 -8.54 -23.48 9.77
CA LEU A 53 -8.38 -22.10 10.27
C LEU A 53 -6.92 -21.76 10.59
N GLY A 54 -6.18 -22.74 11.13
CA GLY A 54 -4.75 -22.62 11.43
C GLY A 54 -3.89 -22.44 10.17
N ASP A 55 -4.20 -23.13 9.09
CA ASP A 55 -3.47 -23.04 7.81
C ASP A 55 -3.53 -21.64 7.20
N ALA A 56 -4.55 -20.87 7.53
CA ALA A 56 -4.69 -19.48 7.09
C ALA A 56 -3.65 -18.50 7.71
N THR A 57 -2.88 -18.94 8.72
CA THR A 57 -1.92 -18.09 9.46
C THR A 57 -0.93 -17.38 8.54
N CYS A 58 -0.39 -18.08 7.54
CA CYS A 58 0.59 -17.51 6.60
C CYS A 58 -0.02 -16.41 5.72
N GLY A 59 -1.24 -16.62 5.25
CA GLY A 59 -1.97 -15.64 4.44
C GLY A 59 -2.30 -14.37 5.23
N TRP A 60 -2.85 -14.52 6.43
CA TRP A 60 -3.18 -13.38 7.28
C TRP A 60 -1.95 -12.62 7.77
N SER A 61 -0.83 -13.32 8.04
CA SER A 61 0.44 -12.67 8.38
C SER A 61 0.94 -11.78 7.24
N TRP A 62 0.90 -12.26 5.98
CA TRP A 62 1.29 -11.46 4.82
C TRP A 62 0.41 -10.21 4.64
N LEU A 63 -0.93 -10.34 4.76
CA LEU A 63 -1.83 -9.20 4.66
C LEU A 63 -1.60 -8.17 5.78
N LEU A 64 -1.36 -8.64 7.01
CA LEU A 64 -1.05 -7.77 8.14
C LEU A 64 0.28 -7.03 7.94
N VAL A 65 1.35 -7.74 7.54
CA VAL A 65 2.66 -7.12 7.25
C VAL A 65 2.53 -6.09 6.13
N ARG A 66 1.78 -6.44 5.09
CA ARG A 66 1.50 -5.50 4.00
C ARG A 66 0.77 -4.24 4.49
N ALA A 67 -0.22 -4.39 5.36
CA ALA A 67 -0.93 -3.26 5.96
C ALA A 67 -0.02 -2.42 6.88
N LEU A 68 0.93 -3.03 7.58
CA LEU A 68 1.91 -2.35 8.45
C LEU A 68 2.88 -1.46 7.68
N PHE A 69 3.38 -1.92 6.50
CA PHE A 69 4.49 -1.27 5.81
C PHE A 69 4.13 -0.53 4.52
N GLN A 70 2.90 -0.69 4.02
CA GLN A 70 2.44 0.10 2.87
C GLN A 70 2.03 1.52 3.29
N PRO A 71 2.33 2.54 2.46
CA PRO A 71 1.91 3.90 2.73
C PRO A 71 0.38 4.02 2.72
N PRO A 72 -0.18 5.03 3.42
CA PRO A 72 -1.59 5.35 3.30
C PRO A 72 -1.92 5.74 1.86
N LEU A 73 -3.13 5.40 1.42
CA LEU A 73 -3.63 5.80 0.10
C LEU A 73 -3.95 7.30 0.08
N PRO A 74 -3.77 7.95 -1.06
CA PRO A 74 -4.31 9.29 -1.26
C PRO A 74 -5.84 9.28 -1.08
N ALA A 75 -6.41 10.42 -0.71
CA ALA A 75 -7.85 10.56 -0.54
C ALA A 75 -8.60 10.10 -1.81
N GLY A 76 -9.55 9.18 -1.65
CA GLY A 76 -10.30 8.58 -2.77
C GLY A 76 -9.66 7.37 -3.47
N GLY A 77 -8.43 6.98 -3.12
CA GLY A 77 -7.80 5.78 -3.65
C GLY A 77 -8.35 4.51 -2.98
N ALA A 78 -8.74 3.51 -3.79
CA ALA A 78 -9.08 2.18 -3.29
C ALA A 78 -7.85 1.27 -3.34
N ARG A 79 -7.61 0.52 -2.25
CA ARG A 79 -6.60 -0.56 -2.30
C ARG A 79 -7.07 -1.67 -3.21
N ALA A 80 -6.14 -2.21 -4.00
CA ALA A 80 -6.41 -3.41 -4.75
C ALA A 80 -6.81 -4.54 -3.79
N ARG A 81 -7.99 -5.11 -3.99
CA ARG A 81 -8.54 -6.21 -3.15
C ARG A 81 -7.98 -7.57 -3.54
N TRP A 82 -7.24 -7.65 -4.65
CA TRP A 82 -6.71 -8.93 -5.14
C TRP A 82 -5.87 -9.72 -4.12
N PRO A 83 -5.07 -9.09 -3.20
CA PRO A 83 -4.32 -9.88 -2.22
C PRO A 83 -5.22 -10.61 -1.23
N LEU A 84 -6.33 -9.97 -0.83
CA LEU A 84 -7.33 -10.61 0.01
C LEU A 84 -8.01 -11.76 -0.73
N LEU A 85 -8.36 -11.55 -2.00
CA LEU A 85 -8.97 -12.59 -2.83
C LEU A 85 -8.04 -13.80 -3.00
N VAL A 86 -6.75 -13.56 -3.21
CA VAL A 86 -5.73 -14.63 -3.29
C VAL A 86 -5.68 -15.42 -1.98
N VAL A 87 -5.61 -14.75 -0.82
CA VAL A 87 -5.57 -15.45 0.48
C VAL A 87 -6.85 -16.25 0.70
N LEU A 88 -8.02 -15.68 0.41
CA LEU A 88 -9.30 -16.38 0.55
C LEU A 88 -9.40 -17.58 -0.39
N ALA A 89 -8.93 -17.46 -1.63
CA ALA A 89 -8.91 -18.57 -2.58
C ALA A 89 -7.98 -19.70 -2.12
N LEU A 90 -6.79 -19.37 -1.58
CA LEU A 90 -5.86 -20.36 -1.06
C LEU A 90 -6.40 -21.07 0.19
N VAL A 91 -7.02 -20.34 1.11
CA VAL A 91 -7.67 -20.92 2.31
C VAL A 91 -8.83 -21.81 1.89
N GLY A 92 -9.67 -21.35 0.95
CA GLY A 92 -10.81 -22.14 0.43
C GLY A 92 -10.36 -23.40 -0.29
N ALA A 93 -9.31 -23.33 -1.12
CA ALA A 93 -8.74 -24.50 -1.79
C ALA A 93 -8.15 -25.51 -0.79
N GLY A 94 -7.40 -25.03 0.21
CA GLY A 94 -6.87 -25.89 1.27
C GLY A 94 -7.97 -26.57 2.08
N ALA A 95 -9.03 -25.82 2.44
CA ALA A 95 -10.21 -26.36 3.12
C ALA A 95 -10.91 -27.43 2.28
N PHE A 96 -11.13 -27.15 1.01
CA PHE A 96 -11.78 -28.09 0.08
C PHE A 96 -10.99 -29.40 -0.04
N LEU A 97 -9.67 -29.32 -0.23
CA LEU A 97 -8.80 -30.49 -0.37
C LEU A 97 -8.73 -31.34 0.91
N ARG A 98 -8.86 -30.74 2.10
CA ARG A 98 -8.90 -31.48 3.37
C ARG A 98 -10.25 -32.12 3.65
N LEU A 99 -11.34 -31.41 3.33
CA LEU A 99 -12.69 -31.87 3.64
C LEU A 99 -13.27 -32.83 2.59
N ALA A 100 -12.67 -32.91 1.40
CA ALA A 100 -13.07 -33.79 0.31
C ALA A 100 -11.91 -34.70 -0.15
N PRO A 101 -11.38 -35.58 0.71
CA PRO A 101 -10.20 -36.41 0.40
C PRO A 101 -10.43 -37.34 -0.79
N ASP A 102 -11.66 -37.78 -1.04
CA ASP A 102 -12.01 -38.73 -2.11
C ASP A 102 -11.92 -38.11 -3.52
N ILE A 103 -11.92 -36.77 -3.63
CA ILE A 103 -11.84 -36.04 -4.90
C ILE A 103 -10.38 -35.79 -5.30
N SER A 104 -9.46 -35.87 -4.35
CA SER A 104 -8.03 -35.66 -4.60
C SER A 104 -7.42 -36.90 -5.25
N ALA A 105 -7.42 -36.96 -6.59
CA ALA A 105 -6.66 -37.94 -7.37
C ALA A 105 -5.14 -37.83 -7.12
N ALA A 106 -4.68 -36.70 -6.61
CA ALA A 106 -3.32 -36.47 -6.12
C ALA A 106 -3.28 -36.88 -4.65
N GLY A 107 -2.52 -37.92 -4.30
CA GLY A 107 -2.45 -38.45 -2.95
C GLY A 107 -2.19 -37.36 -1.88
N PRO A 108 -2.54 -37.61 -0.60
CA PRO A 108 -2.45 -36.63 0.51
C PRO A 108 -1.11 -35.92 0.62
N ARG A 109 -0.01 -36.61 0.32
CA ARG A 109 1.35 -36.05 0.34
C ARG A 109 1.55 -34.91 -0.65
N MET A 110 0.92 -34.97 -1.84
CA MET A 110 1.06 -33.92 -2.84
C MET A 110 0.30 -32.65 -2.40
N VAL A 111 -0.84 -32.79 -1.75
CA VAL A 111 -1.62 -31.68 -1.19
C VAL A 111 -0.84 -30.99 -0.08
N ASP A 112 -0.24 -31.75 0.83
CA ASP A 112 0.56 -31.21 1.92
C ASP A 112 1.81 -30.49 1.41
N ASN A 113 2.50 -31.02 0.40
CA ASN A 113 3.64 -30.38 -0.22
C ASN A 113 3.28 -29.07 -0.92
N LEU A 114 2.18 -29.03 -1.68
CA LEU A 114 1.69 -27.81 -2.34
C LEU A 114 1.28 -26.76 -1.32
N SER A 115 0.57 -27.15 -0.28
CA SER A 115 0.19 -26.27 0.83
C SER A 115 1.41 -25.68 1.54
N GLY A 116 2.43 -26.51 1.78
CA GLY A 116 3.72 -26.09 2.35
C GLY A 116 4.47 -25.08 1.47
N LEU A 117 4.51 -25.32 0.16
CA LEU A 117 5.14 -24.39 -0.80
C LEU A 117 4.44 -23.05 -0.86
N VAL A 118 3.11 -23.05 -0.93
CA VAL A 118 2.31 -21.82 -0.95
C VAL A 118 2.48 -21.04 0.36
N SER A 119 2.42 -21.72 1.49
CA SER A 119 2.63 -21.11 2.81
C SER A 119 4.02 -20.49 2.91
N SER A 120 5.07 -21.20 2.47
CA SER A 120 6.45 -20.69 2.45
C SER A 120 6.59 -19.46 1.55
N ALA A 121 5.97 -19.46 0.38
CA ALA A 121 5.97 -18.31 -0.53
C ALA A 121 5.30 -17.07 0.10
N LEU A 122 4.15 -17.23 0.77
CA LEU A 122 3.47 -16.13 1.46
C LEU A 122 4.31 -15.55 2.61
N LEU A 123 5.00 -16.42 3.35
CA LEU A 123 5.89 -16.00 4.43
C LEU A 123 7.14 -15.27 3.89
N LEU A 124 7.71 -15.71 2.77
CA LEU A 124 8.80 -14.99 2.10
C LEU A 124 8.34 -13.61 1.60
N LEU A 125 7.15 -13.52 1.01
CA LEU A 125 6.57 -12.25 0.61
C LEU A 125 6.39 -11.31 1.81
N ALA A 126 5.98 -11.84 2.96
CA ALA A 126 5.88 -11.06 4.19
C ALA A 126 7.24 -10.56 4.69
N ALA A 127 8.29 -11.38 4.62
CA ALA A 127 9.65 -11.01 5.03
C ALA A 127 10.23 -9.87 4.17
N VAL A 128 9.92 -9.84 2.87
CA VAL A 128 10.43 -8.83 1.93
C VAL A 128 9.65 -7.51 2.00
N GLU A 129 8.40 -7.51 2.43
CA GLU A 129 7.53 -6.32 2.43
C GLU A 129 8.11 -5.13 3.23
N PRO A 130 8.70 -5.31 4.43
CA PRO A 130 9.34 -4.22 5.18
C PRO A 130 10.51 -3.58 4.44
N LEU A 131 11.24 -4.35 3.62
CA LEU A 131 12.44 -3.93 2.91
C LEU A 131 12.10 -3.11 1.65
N LYS A 132 10.87 -3.24 1.14
CA LYS A 132 10.40 -2.40 0.04
C LYS A 132 10.44 -0.94 0.49
N ARG A 133 11.08 -0.08 -0.32
CA ARG A 133 11.15 1.37 -0.07
C ARG A 133 12.01 1.78 1.14
N LEU A 134 13.14 1.12 1.36
CA LEU A 134 14.18 1.56 2.30
C LEU A 134 15.03 2.74 1.80
N GLY A 135 14.67 3.36 0.66
CA GLY A 135 15.42 4.43 0.01
C GLY A 135 15.59 5.72 0.83
N SER A 136 16.29 6.69 0.23
CA SER A 136 16.56 8.01 0.80
C SER A 136 15.26 8.76 1.11
N GLY A 137 14.96 9.01 2.37
CA GLY A 137 13.74 9.71 2.84
C GLY A 137 13.06 9.02 4.02
N VAL A 138 13.47 7.82 4.37
CA VAL A 138 12.98 7.10 5.55
C VAL A 138 13.80 7.52 6.77
N SER A 139 13.14 7.87 7.90
CA SER A 139 13.84 8.22 9.14
C SER A 139 14.67 7.05 9.67
N ALA A 140 15.75 7.35 10.41
CA ALA A 140 16.62 6.32 10.98
C ALA A 140 15.85 5.33 11.87
N SER A 141 14.90 5.83 12.68
CA SER A 141 14.06 4.99 13.54
C SER A 141 13.12 4.07 12.77
N GLU A 142 12.51 4.56 11.67
CA GLU A 142 11.66 3.73 10.80
C GLU A 142 12.49 2.69 10.04
N ARG A 143 13.70 3.07 9.59
CA ARG A 143 14.63 2.13 8.93
C ARG A 143 15.05 1.03 9.89
N GLY A 144 15.44 1.39 11.12
CA GLY A 144 15.79 0.41 12.16
C GLY A 144 14.64 -0.53 12.47
N PHE A 145 13.41 -0.01 12.61
CA PHE A 145 12.21 -0.82 12.82
C PHE A 145 11.95 -1.79 11.68
N ARG A 146 12.06 -1.35 10.41
CA ARG A 146 11.85 -2.20 9.22
C ARG A 146 12.88 -3.32 9.12
N ILE A 147 14.16 -2.98 9.33
CA ILE A 147 15.25 -3.96 9.30
C ILE A 147 15.10 -4.94 10.46
N GLY A 148 14.88 -4.47 11.69
CA GLY A 148 14.69 -5.31 12.86
C GLY A 148 13.50 -6.27 12.71
N PHE A 149 12.38 -5.77 12.18
CA PHE A 149 11.22 -6.61 11.87
C PHE A 149 11.55 -7.67 10.80
N ALA A 150 12.19 -7.29 9.69
CA ALA A 150 12.56 -8.22 8.63
C ALA A 150 13.52 -9.30 9.11
N VAL A 151 14.54 -8.94 9.90
CA VAL A 151 15.50 -9.88 10.49
C VAL A 151 14.82 -10.84 11.46
N GLY A 152 13.99 -10.31 12.40
CA GLY A 152 13.27 -11.15 13.35
C GLY A 152 12.30 -12.11 12.68
N TYR A 153 11.58 -11.63 11.66
CA TYR A 153 10.67 -12.46 10.88
C TYR A 153 11.41 -13.53 10.06
N ALA A 154 12.53 -13.16 9.44
CA ALA A 154 13.39 -14.11 8.70
C ALA A 154 13.99 -15.19 9.61
N ALA A 155 14.36 -14.85 10.85
CA ALA A 155 14.85 -15.81 11.84
C ALA A 155 13.76 -16.85 12.20
N ILE A 156 12.52 -16.41 12.40
CA ILE A 156 11.36 -17.31 12.63
C ILE A 156 11.17 -18.23 11.44
N LEU A 157 11.25 -17.70 10.20
CA LEU A 157 11.16 -18.50 8.98
C LEU A 157 12.28 -19.53 8.87
N ALA A 158 13.52 -19.14 9.16
CA ALA A 158 14.65 -20.05 9.12
C ALA A 158 14.42 -21.24 10.07
N VAL A 159 13.88 -21.02 11.25
CA VAL A 159 13.55 -22.09 12.19
C VAL A 159 12.35 -22.90 11.72
N ALA A 160 11.19 -22.25 11.46
CA ALA A 160 9.94 -22.96 11.22
C ALA A 160 9.87 -23.67 9.87
N VAL A 161 10.51 -23.08 8.83
CA VAL A 161 10.43 -23.59 7.45
C VAL A 161 11.71 -24.36 7.07
N VAL A 162 12.89 -23.78 7.27
CA VAL A 162 14.14 -24.39 6.78
C VAL A 162 14.61 -25.50 7.72
N TRP A 163 14.77 -25.18 9.02
CA TRP A 163 15.34 -26.16 9.95
C TRP A 163 14.35 -27.29 10.28
N VAL A 164 13.10 -26.99 10.61
CA VAL A 164 12.10 -27.97 11.00
C VAL A 164 11.68 -28.87 9.83
N ASN A 165 11.40 -28.29 8.65
CA ASN A 165 11.00 -29.09 7.48
C ASN A 165 12.18 -29.81 6.82
N GLY A 166 13.42 -29.33 7.01
CA GLY A 166 14.64 -29.99 6.54
C GLY A 166 15.22 -30.98 7.52
N ALA A 167 14.62 -31.22 8.68
CA ALA A 167 15.10 -32.13 9.69
C ALA A 167 14.99 -33.60 9.21
N PRO A 168 16.01 -34.44 9.41
CA PRO A 168 15.92 -35.83 9.06
C PRO A 168 14.79 -36.56 9.80
N ASP A 169 14.17 -37.53 9.13
CA ASP A 169 13.13 -38.36 9.73
C ASP A 169 13.62 -39.03 11.02
N GLY A 170 12.79 -39.02 12.06
CA GLY A 170 13.12 -39.55 13.38
C GLY A 170 13.99 -38.63 14.25
N SER A 171 14.46 -37.50 13.73
CA SER A 171 15.18 -36.51 14.56
C SER A 171 14.27 -35.86 15.59
N TRP A 172 14.86 -35.35 16.69
CA TRP A 172 14.11 -34.60 17.70
C TRP A 172 13.28 -33.45 17.12
N ALA A 173 13.81 -32.73 16.13
CA ALA A 173 13.13 -31.63 15.47
C ALA A 173 11.95 -32.11 14.64
N ALA A 174 12.06 -33.22 13.92
CA ALA A 174 10.97 -33.83 13.16
C ALA A 174 9.85 -34.33 14.08
N LEU A 175 10.21 -35.01 15.19
CA LEU A 175 9.24 -35.52 16.17
C LEU A 175 8.44 -34.43 16.88
N ARG A 176 9.05 -33.25 17.11
CA ARG A 176 8.40 -32.10 17.77
C ARG A 176 8.10 -30.94 16.83
N SER A 177 8.00 -31.21 15.56
CA SER A 177 7.83 -30.19 14.52
C SER A 177 6.60 -29.31 14.76
N GLY A 178 5.49 -29.88 15.21
CA GLY A 178 4.26 -29.16 15.52
C GLY A 178 4.43 -28.18 16.70
N GLU A 179 5.06 -28.63 17.79
CA GLU A 179 5.32 -27.82 18.97
C GLU A 179 6.26 -26.65 18.65
N ILE A 180 7.33 -26.91 17.90
CA ILE A 180 8.29 -25.89 17.48
C ILE A 180 7.60 -24.82 16.61
N LYS A 181 6.81 -25.25 15.63
CA LYS A 181 6.04 -24.34 14.78
C LYS A 181 5.01 -23.54 15.57
N ALA A 182 4.37 -24.14 16.58
CA ALA A 182 3.44 -23.42 17.47
C ALA A 182 4.16 -22.34 18.28
N VAL A 183 5.33 -22.64 18.84
CA VAL A 183 6.16 -21.64 19.53
C VAL A 183 6.59 -20.53 18.57
N CYS A 184 7.03 -20.84 17.38
CA CYS A 184 7.35 -19.84 16.35
C CYS A 184 6.13 -18.94 16.01
N ALA A 185 4.94 -19.53 15.90
CA ALA A 185 3.72 -18.78 15.63
C ALA A 185 3.35 -17.83 16.77
N LEU A 186 3.52 -18.25 18.04
CA LEU A 186 3.31 -17.40 19.21
C LEU A 186 4.33 -16.25 19.28
N ILE A 187 5.60 -16.51 18.98
CA ILE A 187 6.63 -15.46 18.91
C ILE A 187 6.28 -14.47 17.78
N ALA A 188 5.85 -14.97 16.61
CA ALA A 188 5.40 -14.14 15.51
C ALA A 188 4.17 -13.29 15.90
N LEU A 189 3.23 -13.85 16.65
CA LEU A 189 2.06 -13.13 17.15
C LEU A 189 2.48 -11.97 18.08
N GLY A 190 3.41 -12.22 19.00
CA GLY A 190 3.96 -11.17 19.88
C GLY A 190 4.67 -10.08 19.10
N GLY A 191 5.53 -10.45 18.15
CA GLY A 191 6.23 -9.52 17.26
C GLY A 191 5.29 -8.68 16.40
N MET A 192 4.22 -9.28 15.86
CA MET A 192 3.18 -8.58 15.11
C MET A 192 2.37 -7.63 16.01
N GLY A 193 2.02 -8.07 17.22
CA GLY A 193 1.37 -7.21 18.22
C GLY A 193 2.20 -5.97 18.55
N PHE A 194 3.51 -6.16 18.78
CA PHE A 194 4.44 -5.06 18.97
C PHE A 194 4.51 -4.15 17.74
N ALA A 195 4.56 -4.72 16.51
CA ALA A 195 4.61 -3.95 15.28
C ALA A 195 3.32 -3.12 15.07
N VAL A 196 2.15 -3.66 15.37
CA VAL A 196 0.87 -2.93 15.34
C VAL A 196 0.86 -1.81 16.39
N TRP A 197 1.28 -2.09 17.61
CA TRP A 197 1.40 -1.09 18.68
C TRP A 197 2.35 0.05 18.28
N TRP A 198 3.55 -0.28 17.76
CA TRP A 198 4.51 0.70 17.26
C TRP A 198 3.91 1.56 16.17
N ARG A 199 3.19 0.94 15.22
CA ARG A 199 2.56 1.63 14.10
C ARG A 199 1.41 2.53 14.52
N ARG A 200 0.66 2.17 15.57
CA ARG A 200 -0.37 3.04 16.14
C ARG A 200 0.23 4.29 16.79
N ARG A 201 1.38 4.15 17.46
CA ARG A 201 2.08 5.28 18.09
C ARG A 201 2.87 6.12 17.08
N ARG A 202 3.36 5.51 16.00
CA ARG A 202 4.14 6.16 14.94
C ARG A 202 3.51 5.85 13.58
N PRO A 203 2.40 6.53 13.23
CA PRO A 203 1.75 6.31 11.96
C PRO A 203 2.71 6.62 10.81
N LEU A 204 2.65 5.85 9.71
CA LEU A 204 3.32 6.22 8.48
C LEU A 204 2.66 7.51 8.00
N THR A 205 3.21 8.63 8.38
CA THR A 205 2.92 9.87 7.70
C THR A 205 3.47 9.71 6.28
N THR A 206 2.63 9.92 5.28
CA THR A 206 3.11 10.28 3.94
C THR A 206 3.62 11.72 4.05
N THR A 207 4.60 11.93 4.89
CA THR A 207 5.48 13.04 4.65
C THR A 207 6.24 12.61 3.39
N VAL A 208 5.77 13.05 2.24
CA VAL A 208 6.70 13.69 1.32
C VAL A 208 7.37 14.76 2.20
N ARG A 209 8.31 14.29 3.01
CA ARG A 209 9.33 15.15 3.57
C ARG A 209 10.22 15.39 2.36
N SER A 210 9.77 16.27 1.46
CA SER A 210 10.70 17.25 0.98
C SER A 210 11.46 17.63 2.26
N ARG A 211 12.71 17.22 2.42
CA ARG A 211 13.63 17.89 3.30
C ARG A 211 13.54 19.32 2.80
N ALA A 212 12.69 20.09 3.42
CA ALA A 212 12.73 21.51 3.35
C ALA A 212 14.05 21.88 4.03
N ARG A 213 15.14 21.72 3.28
CA ARG A 213 16.29 22.55 3.44
C ARG A 213 15.71 23.97 3.41
N PRO A 214 16.09 24.85 4.34
CA PRO A 214 15.63 26.24 4.28
C PRO A 214 15.69 26.68 2.82
N ARG A 215 14.57 27.14 2.27
CA ARG A 215 14.56 27.69 0.91
C ARG A 215 15.59 28.79 0.91
N THR A 216 16.51 28.75 -0.02
CA THR A 216 17.32 29.92 -0.30
C THR A 216 16.39 30.96 -0.91
N ASP A 217 16.65 32.25 -0.65
CA ASP A 217 15.88 33.35 -1.23
C ASP A 217 15.75 33.20 -2.75
N ALA A 218 16.82 32.73 -3.41
CA ALA A 218 16.84 32.41 -4.84
C ALA A 218 15.87 31.27 -5.23
N GLU A 219 15.65 30.23 -4.38
CA GLU A 219 14.66 29.17 -4.62
C GLU A 219 13.23 29.67 -4.39
N ALA A 220 13.04 30.64 -3.49
CA ALA A 220 11.75 31.29 -3.26
C ALA A 220 11.38 32.17 -4.44
N ASP A 221 12.28 33.01 -4.91
CA ASP A 221 12.10 33.87 -6.09
C ASP A 221 11.80 33.06 -7.35
N LEU A 222 12.57 31.99 -7.60
CA LEU A 222 12.31 31.09 -8.72
C LEU A 222 10.92 30.43 -8.60
N GLY A 223 10.49 30.06 -7.39
CA GLY A 223 9.14 29.55 -7.13
C GLY A 223 8.05 30.56 -7.49
N GLU A 224 8.22 31.81 -7.15
CA GLU A 224 7.26 32.88 -7.50
C GLU A 224 7.24 33.14 -9.02
N ARG A 225 8.39 33.12 -9.68
CA ARG A 225 8.45 33.25 -11.14
C ARG A 225 7.75 32.09 -11.84
N ILE A 226 7.89 30.85 -11.34
CA ILE A 226 7.15 29.68 -11.82
C ILE A 226 5.64 29.89 -11.66
N LEU A 227 5.18 30.33 -10.49
CA LEU A 227 3.77 30.56 -10.24
C LEU A 227 3.19 31.65 -11.16
N ARG A 228 3.93 32.74 -11.38
CA ARG A 228 3.53 33.79 -12.32
C ARG A 228 3.32 33.26 -13.74
N LEU A 229 4.26 32.47 -14.26
CA LEU A 229 4.09 31.85 -15.58
C LEU A 229 2.86 30.94 -15.66
N MET A 230 2.57 30.21 -14.61
CA MET A 230 1.42 29.32 -14.55
C MET A 230 0.11 30.07 -14.40
N THR A 231 0.05 31.16 -13.60
CA THR A 231 -1.22 31.87 -13.33
C THR A 231 -1.50 33.00 -14.32
N GLU A 232 -0.51 33.83 -14.64
CA GLU A 232 -0.70 35.05 -15.48
C GLU A 232 -0.63 34.73 -16.98
N GLN A 233 0.26 33.81 -17.35
CA GLN A 233 0.43 33.43 -18.76
C GLN A 233 -0.30 32.14 -19.13
N ALA A 234 -1.05 31.53 -18.17
CA ALA A 234 -1.78 30.29 -18.37
C ALA A 234 -0.95 29.19 -19.07
N LEU A 235 0.36 29.14 -18.77
CA LEU A 235 1.30 28.24 -19.46
C LEU A 235 0.87 26.77 -19.37
N TYR A 236 0.13 26.41 -18.32
CA TYR A 236 -0.46 25.08 -18.15
C TYR A 236 -1.38 24.65 -19.29
N ALA A 237 -1.98 25.61 -20.03
CA ALA A 237 -2.90 25.32 -21.12
C ALA A 237 -2.18 24.82 -22.39
N GLN A 238 -0.85 24.92 -22.46
CA GLN A 238 -0.10 24.37 -23.57
C GLN A 238 -0.14 22.84 -23.53
N PRO A 239 -0.56 22.15 -24.63
CA PRO A 239 -0.43 20.72 -24.76
C PRO A 239 1.05 20.31 -24.64
N ASP A 240 1.31 19.12 -24.08
CA ASP A 240 2.66 18.53 -23.97
C ASP A 240 3.73 19.36 -23.24
N LEU A 241 3.32 20.37 -22.46
CA LEU A 241 4.21 21.19 -21.65
C LEU A 241 5.11 20.32 -20.75
N LYS A 242 6.41 20.52 -20.86
CA LYS A 242 7.44 19.81 -20.08
C LYS A 242 8.17 20.73 -19.09
N VAL A 243 8.86 20.15 -18.13
CA VAL A 243 9.71 20.90 -17.21
C VAL A 243 10.87 21.61 -17.93
N SER A 244 11.36 21.01 -19.04
CA SER A 244 12.38 21.61 -19.92
C SER A 244 11.92 22.95 -20.51
N ASP A 245 10.66 23.02 -20.94
CA ASP A 245 10.09 24.23 -21.54
C ASP A 245 10.00 25.37 -20.53
N LEU A 246 9.62 25.00 -19.30
CA LEU A 246 9.58 25.94 -18.18
C LEU A 246 10.98 26.40 -17.79
N ALA A 247 11.95 25.49 -17.76
CA ALA A 247 13.35 25.78 -17.46
C ALA A 247 13.97 26.73 -18.50
N GLN A 248 13.70 26.48 -19.78
CA GLN A 248 14.16 27.32 -20.88
C GLN A 248 13.59 28.76 -20.79
N ARG A 249 12.29 28.90 -20.49
CA ARG A 249 11.66 30.22 -20.35
C ARG A 249 12.16 31.01 -19.14
N LEU A 250 12.54 30.31 -18.08
CA LEU A 250 13.07 30.91 -16.88
C LEU A 250 14.58 31.20 -16.94
N GLY A 251 15.29 30.66 -17.96
CA GLY A 251 16.73 30.72 -18.06
C GLY A 251 17.46 29.94 -16.96
N GLU A 252 16.82 28.86 -16.46
CA GLU A 252 17.33 28.09 -15.33
C GLU A 252 17.48 26.60 -15.68
N ALA A 253 18.36 25.90 -14.98
CA ALA A 253 18.53 24.47 -15.17
C ALA A 253 17.30 23.68 -14.66
N GLU A 254 16.89 22.63 -15.38
CA GLU A 254 15.70 21.82 -15.05
C GLU A 254 15.68 21.30 -13.61
N TYR A 255 16.85 20.92 -13.06
CA TYR A 255 16.94 20.44 -11.68
C TYR A 255 16.60 21.53 -10.66
N LYS A 256 16.94 22.81 -10.93
CA LYS A 256 16.59 23.95 -10.06
C LYS A 256 15.07 24.20 -10.12
N VAL A 257 14.49 24.17 -11.32
CA VAL A 257 13.04 24.31 -11.51
C VAL A 257 12.29 23.18 -10.82
N SER A 258 12.70 21.93 -11.02
CA SER A 258 12.10 20.78 -10.34
C SER A 258 12.17 20.87 -8.81
N ARG A 259 13.27 21.42 -8.29
CA ARG A 259 13.48 21.62 -6.87
C ARG A 259 12.59 22.74 -6.31
N SER A 260 12.46 23.86 -7.03
CA SER A 260 11.56 24.95 -6.65
C SER A 260 10.10 24.50 -6.69
N ILE A 261 9.68 23.68 -7.68
CA ILE A 261 8.36 23.07 -7.74
C ILE A 261 8.09 22.18 -6.51
N ALA A 262 9.06 21.37 -6.10
CA ALA A 262 8.94 20.59 -4.87
C ALA A 262 8.81 21.47 -3.62
N GLY A 263 9.46 22.62 -3.60
CA GLY A 263 9.31 23.66 -2.58
C GLY A 263 7.94 24.32 -2.57
N LEU A 264 7.21 24.36 -3.69
CA LEU A 264 5.81 24.83 -3.80
C LEU A 264 4.79 23.78 -3.36
N SER A 265 5.22 22.70 -2.71
CA SER A 265 4.37 21.59 -2.23
C SER A 265 3.82 20.66 -3.32
N PHE A 266 4.33 20.74 -4.53
CA PHE A 266 4.02 19.78 -5.59
C PHE A 266 5.06 18.67 -5.64
N ARG A 267 4.62 17.43 -5.80
CA ARG A 267 5.52 16.26 -5.90
C ARG A 267 6.43 16.31 -7.13
N ASN A 268 5.91 16.81 -8.23
CA ASN A 268 6.59 16.96 -9.52
C ASN A 268 5.85 17.95 -10.42
N PHE A 269 6.48 18.30 -11.56
CA PHE A 269 5.93 19.19 -12.55
C PHE A 269 4.54 18.77 -13.06
N SER A 270 4.36 17.48 -13.37
CA SER A 270 3.06 16.97 -13.87
C SER A 270 1.92 17.17 -12.87
N GLN A 271 2.20 17.01 -11.57
CA GLN A 271 1.20 17.29 -10.53
C GLN A 271 0.86 18.78 -10.48
N MET A 272 1.87 19.65 -10.58
CA MET A 272 1.66 21.10 -10.61
C MET A 272 0.84 21.52 -11.83
N ALA A 273 1.23 21.11 -13.03
CA ALA A 273 0.50 21.41 -14.27
C ALA A 273 -0.94 20.91 -14.21
N ASN A 274 -1.17 19.68 -13.78
CA ASN A 274 -2.52 19.14 -13.64
C ASN A 274 -3.33 19.89 -12.58
N HIS A 275 -2.74 20.40 -11.51
CA HIS A 275 -3.46 21.22 -10.52
C HIS A 275 -4.03 22.48 -11.19
N PHE A 276 -3.22 23.25 -11.90
CA PHE A 276 -3.68 24.46 -12.60
C PHE A 276 -4.70 24.15 -13.69
N ARG A 277 -4.48 23.11 -14.47
CA ARG A 277 -5.44 22.66 -15.50
C ARG A 277 -6.80 22.29 -14.93
N ILE A 278 -6.84 21.61 -13.80
CA ILE A 278 -8.10 21.21 -13.16
C ILE A 278 -8.79 22.40 -12.48
N GLU A 279 -8.05 23.32 -11.86
CA GLU A 279 -8.66 24.55 -11.32
C GLU A 279 -9.29 25.40 -12.43
N GLU A 280 -8.66 25.49 -13.59
CA GLU A 280 -9.27 26.12 -14.79
C GLU A 280 -10.50 25.35 -15.26
N ALA A 281 -10.42 24.02 -15.37
CA ALA A 281 -11.55 23.20 -15.78
C ALA A 281 -12.75 23.35 -14.83
N LYS A 282 -12.52 23.48 -13.52
CA LYS A 282 -13.59 23.74 -12.53
C LYS A 282 -14.27 25.07 -12.79
N ARG A 283 -13.50 26.13 -13.07
CA ARG A 283 -14.06 27.45 -13.41
C ARG A 283 -14.94 27.38 -14.65
N ARG A 284 -14.45 26.74 -15.72
CA ARG A 284 -15.18 26.58 -16.98
C ARG A 284 -16.42 25.69 -16.85
N LEU A 285 -16.35 24.63 -16.07
CA LEU A 285 -17.49 23.75 -15.81
C LEU A 285 -18.59 24.41 -14.98
N ALA A 286 -18.22 25.38 -14.14
CA ALA A 286 -19.15 26.17 -13.32
C ALA A 286 -19.70 27.38 -14.06
N ASP A 287 -19.15 27.78 -15.21
CA ASP A 287 -19.58 28.91 -15.98
C ASP A 287 -20.91 28.61 -16.73
N PRO A 288 -22.02 29.33 -16.44
CA PRO A 288 -23.28 29.12 -17.14
C PRO A 288 -23.18 29.34 -18.64
N ALA A 289 -22.33 30.26 -19.10
CA ALA A 289 -22.14 30.56 -20.54
C ALA A 289 -21.52 29.35 -21.29
N LEU A 290 -20.75 28.50 -20.58
CA LEU A 290 -20.08 27.33 -21.13
C LEU A 290 -20.84 26.02 -20.87
N ARG A 291 -22.06 26.08 -20.34
CA ARG A 291 -22.83 24.89 -19.95
C ARG A 291 -23.08 23.91 -21.09
N ARG A 292 -23.20 24.38 -22.33
CA ARG A 292 -23.40 23.56 -23.53
C ARG A 292 -22.10 23.03 -24.14
N LEU A 293 -20.96 23.57 -23.70
CA LEU A 293 -19.66 23.15 -24.27
C LEU A 293 -19.34 21.69 -23.87
N PRO A 294 -18.93 20.83 -24.82
CA PRO A 294 -18.54 19.46 -24.51
C PRO A 294 -17.41 19.42 -23.47
N ILE A 295 -17.48 18.47 -22.54
CA ILE A 295 -16.42 18.29 -21.52
C ILE A 295 -15.06 17.99 -22.17
N LEU A 296 -15.07 17.30 -23.30
CA LEU A 296 -13.89 17.04 -24.11
C LEU A 296 -13.21 18.33 -24.57
N THR A 297 -13.99 19.30 -25.06
CA THR A 297 -13.47 20.62 -25.49
C THR A 297 -12.85 21.36 -24.30
N ILE A 298 -13.52 21.38 -23.14
CA ILE A 298 -12.95 21.97 -21.93
C ILE A 298 -11.64 21.30 -21.54
N ALA A 299 -11.54 19.98 -21.66
CA ALA A 299 -10.31 19.26 -21.34
C ALA A 299 -9.14 19.70 -22.25
N TYR A 300 -9.39 19.82 -23.57
CA TYR A 300 -8.38 20.30 -24.51
C TYR A 300 -7.99 21.75 -24.27
N ASP A 301 -8.97 22.63 -24.05
CA ASP A 301 -8.71 24.04 -23.73
C ASP A 301 -7.89 24.23 -22.47
N CYS A 302 -7.99 23.30 -21.51
CA CYS A 302 -7.18 23.29 -20.30
C CYS A 302 -5.80 22.64 -20.50
N GLY A 303 -5.44 22.22 -21.72
CA GLY A 303 -4.12 21.69 -22.04
C GLY A 303 -3.95 20.18 -21.86
N PHE A 304 -5.05 19.41 -21.72
CA PHE A 304 -4.95 17.95 -21.74
C PHE A 304 -4.94 17.43 -23.18
N GLY A 305 -4.00 16.55 -23.49
CA GLY A 305 -3.91 15.95 -24.84
C GLY A 305 -5.00 14.89 -25.11
N SER A 306 -5.75 14.42 -24.09
CA SER A 306 -6.87 13.50 -24.25
C SER A 306 -7.78 13.46 -23.02
N ILE A 307 -9.00 12.94 -23.18
CA ILE A 307 -10.02 12.87 -22.13
C ILE A 307 -9.66 11.91 -20.98
N GLY A 308 -8.88 10.87 -21.24
CA GLY A 308 -8.54 9.86 -20.24
C GLY A 308 -7.71 10.41 -19.09
N PRO A 309 -6.55 11.05 -19.34
CA PRO A 309 -5.76 11.75 -18.31
C PRO A 309 -6.55 12.85 -17.59
N PHE A 310 -7.37 13.62 -18.31
CA PHE A 310 -8.23 14.63 -17.73
C PHE A 310 -9.18 14.05 -16.69
N ASN A 311 -9.96 13.02 -17.04
CA ASN A 311 -10.93 12.41 -16.12
C ASN A 311 -10.22 11.83 -14.88
N ARG A 312 -9.05 11.21 -15.04
CA ARG A 312 -8.27 10.69 -13.91
C ARG A 312 -7.79 11.81 -12.99
N ALA A 313 -7.21 12.87 -13.56
CA ALA A 313 -6.71 14.02 -12.80
C ALA A 313 -7.85 14.77 -12.10
N PHE A 314 -8.97 15.01 -12.80
CA PHE A 314 -10.13 15.68 -12.26
C PHE A 314 -10.71 14.90 -11.05
N LYS A 315 -10.97 13.61 -11.23
CA LYS A 315 -11.49 12.76 -10.14
C LYS A 315 -10.51 12.64 -8.97
N ALA A 316 -9.20 12.61 -9.25
CA ALA A 316 -8.18 12.55 -8.21
C ALA A 316 -8.11 13.82 -7.35
N LEU A 317 -8.36 15.01 -7.94
CA LEU A 317 -8.30 16.30 -7.26
C LEU A 317 -9.64 16.72 -6.63
N THR A 318 -10.77 16.38 -7.27
CA THR A 318 -12.11 16.84 -6.83
C THR A 318 -12.92 15.76 -6.12
N GLY A 319 -12.55 14.50 -6.25
CA GLY A 319 -13.30 13.33 -5.72
C GLY A 319 -14.48 12.89 -6.59
N VAL A 320 -14.87 13.68 -7.61
CA VAL A 320 -16.03 13.41 -8.48
C VAL A 320 -15.64 13.46 -9.96
N THR A 321 -16.49 12.93 -10.85
CA THR A 321 -16.26 13.06 -12.29
C THR A 321 -16.57 14.47 -12.78
N PRO A 322 -15.99 14.95 -13.91
CA PRO A 322 -16.31 16.25 -14.49
C PRO A 322 -17.81 16.43 -14.77
N GLN A 323 -18.48 15.38 -15.24
CA GLN A 323 -19.93 15.41 -15.49
C GLN A 323 -20.73 15.57 -14.20
N ALA A 324 -20.37 14.82 -13.15
CA ALA A 324 -21.01 14.94 -11.84
C ALA A 324 -20.74 16.30 -11.19
N PHE A 325 -19.57 16.90 -11.44
CA PHE A 325 -19.24 18.23 -10.97
C PHE A 325 -20.12 19.28 -11.67
N ARG A 326 -20.19 19.24 -13.02
CA ARG A 326 -21.04 20.14 -13.81
C ARG A 326 -22.52 20.07 -13.42
N ALA A 327 -23.03 18.91 -13.03
CA ALA A 327 -24.42 18.73 -12.63
C ALA A 327 -24.74 19.33 -11.25
N ARG A 328 -23.73 19.70 -10.46
CA ARG A 328 -23.87 20.22 -9.09
C ARG A 328 -23.71 21.74 -9.00
N VAL A 329 -23.17 22.35 -10.04
CA VAL A 329 -22.90 23.78 -10.15
C VAL A 329 -23.78 24.39 -11.25
#